data_17de7709e685b12775b69ef8486b6cf4
#
_entry.id   17de7709e685b12775b69ef8486b6cf4
#
_cell.length_a   1.000
_cell.length_b   1.000
_cell.length_c   1.000
_cell.angle_alpha   90.00
_cell.angle_beta   90.00
_cell.angle_gamma   90.00
#
_symmetry.space_group_name_H-M   'P 1'
#
loop_
_entity.id
_entity.type
_entity.pdbx_description
1 polymer ?
#
loop_
_entity_poly.entity_id
_entity_poly.type
_entity_poly.pdbx_seq_one_letter_code
_entity_poly.pdbx_strand_id
1 'polypeptide(L)'
;MQSTPPVCDYTDSDYQTSFWEQGGRAYEDRAEAVALRRLLPTEGGQRLLELGAGAGRNTPRYAGYGHIVLLDYSETQLQQARQRLGDSNRYTYVAADIYRLPFMPGSFDGATMIRTLHHMADAPRALDQVRQVL
;
A
#
# COMPACT_ATOMS: atom_id res chain seq x y z
N MET A 1 -12.65 11.87 -23.74
CA MET A 1 -12.41 11.58 -22.30
C MET A 1 -11.90 10.14 -22.17
N GLN A 2 -10.74 9.97 -21.60
CA GLN A 2 -10.20 8.63 -21.38
C GLN A 2 -10.90 7.97 -20.20
N SER A 3 -11.37 6.74 -20.40
CA SER A 3 -11.92 5.96 -19.31
C SER A 3 -10.81 5.54 -18.33
N THR A 4 -11.16 5.42 -17.06
CA THR A 4 -10.23 4.88 -16.06
C THR A 4 -10.02 3.38 -16.31
N PRO A 5 -8.77 2.89 -16.30
CA PRO A 5 -8.52 1.46 -16.42
C PRO A 5 -9.18 0.65 -15.30
N PRO A 6 -9.46 -0.64 -15.52
CA PRO A 6 -10.02 -1.48 -14.46
C PRO A 6 -9.05 -1.61 -13.28
N VAL A 7 -9.61 -1.67 -12.08
CA VAL A 7 -8.88 -1.79 -10.81
C VAL A 7 -9.02 -3.21 -10.29
N CYS A 8 -7.92 -3.74 -9.74
CA CYS A 8 -7.96 -4.98 -8.99
C CYS A 8 -8.64 -4.73 -7.64
N ASP A 9 -9.84 -5.28 -7.46
CA ASP A 9 -10.69 -4.98 -6.31
C ASP A 9 -10.83 -6.21 -5.41
N TYR A 10 -10.37 -6.08 -4.17
CA TYR A 10 -10.49 -7.11 -3.14
C TYR A 10 -11.61 -6.82 -2.14
N THR A 11 -12.59 -5.96 -2.51
CA THR A 11 -13.74 -5.67 -1.66
C THR A 11 -14.47 -6.96 -1.28
N ASP A 12 -14.79 -7.10 0.00
CA ASP A 12 -15.45 -8.28 0.58
C ASP A 12 -14.65 -9.59 0.44
N SER A 13 -13.35 -9.52 0.11
CA SER A 13 -12.53 -10.71 0.00
C SER A 13 -11.83 -11.04 1.33
N ASP A 14 -11.52 -12.32 1.50
CA ASP A 14 -10.72 -12.83 2.61
C ASP A 14 -9.24 -13.02 2.21
N TYR A 15 -8.75 -12.21 1.28
CA TYR A 15 -7.42 -12.33 0.67
C TYR A 15 -6.31 -12.42 1.72
N GLN A 16 -6.35 -11.57 2.75
CA GLN A 16 -5.34 -11.60 3.81
C GLN A 16 -5.30 -12.97 4.50
N THR A 17 -6.44 -13.48 4.89
CA THR A 17 -6.54 -14.77 5.59
C THR A 17 -6.21 -15.93 4.65
N SER A 18 -6.86 -15.97 3.48
CA SER A 18 -6.72 -17.11 2.55
C SER A 18 -5.32 -17.18 1.94
N PHE A 19 -4.74 -16.04 1.55
CA PHE A 19 -3.47 -16.01 0.85
C PHE A 19 -2.29 -16.00 1.80
N TRP A 20 -2.30 -15.15 2.85
CA TRP A 20 -1.14 -14.95 3.71
C TRP A 20 -1.17 -15.76 4.99
N GLU A 21 -2.28 -15.77 5.72
CA GLU A 21 -2.37 -16.41 7.01
C GLU A 21 -2.56 -17.93 6.90
N GLN A 22 -3.35 -18.39 5.94
CA GLN A 22 -3.67 -19.80 5.74
C GLN A 22 -3.02 -20.40 4.49
N GLY A 23 -2.45 -19.59 3.61
CA GLY A 23 -1.91 -20.02 2.33
C GLY A 23 -0.49 -20.55 2.34
N GLY A 24 0.17 -20.65 3.49
CA GLY A 24 1.54 -21.19 3.59
C GLY A 24 2.61 -20.28 3.02
N ARG A 25 2.42 -18.97 3.03
CA ARG A 25 3.31 -17.95 2.44
C ARG A 25 4.34 -17.38 3.43
N ALA A 26 4.65 -18.08 4.49
CA ALA A 26 5.57 -17.59 5.52
C ALA A 26 6.98 -17.31 4.98
N TYR A 27 7.44 -18.09 4.03
CA TYR A 27 8.76 -17.89 3.40
C TYR A 27 8.78 -16.59 2.59
N GLU A 28 7.79 -16.39 1.73
CA GLU A 28 7.68 -15.16 0.92
C GLU A 28 7.55 -13.93 1.80
N ASP A 29 6.78 -14.02 2.87
CA ASP A 29 6.60 -12.91 3.80
C ASP A 29 7.91 -12.52 4.47
N ARG A 30 8.72 -13.50 4.90
CA ARG A 30 10.03 -13.24 5.49
C ARG A 30 11.02 -12.69 4.46
N ALA A 31 10.97 -13.19 3.22
CA ALA A 31 11.83 -12.68 2.14
C ALA A 31 11.52 -11.21 1.84
N GLU A 32 10.26 -10.82 1.81
CA GLU A 32 9.86 -9.43 1.64
C GLU A 32 10.35 -8.57 2.81
N ALA A 33 10.24 -9.06 4.03
CA ALA A 33 10.73 -8.32 5.20
C ALA A 33 12.23 -8.04 5.12
N VAL A 34 13.02 -9.02 4.67
CA VAL A 34 14.46 -8.85 4.47
C VAL A 34 14.74 -7.84 3.36
N ALA A 35 14.05 -7.96 2.23
CA ALA A 35 14.21 -7.05 1.10
C ALA A 35 13.89 -5.61 1.49
N LEU A 36 12.79 -5.39 2.19
CA LEU A 36 12.38 -4.05 2.63
C LEU A 36 13.41 -3.42 3.57
N ARG A 37 13.97 -4.19 4.48
CA ARG A 37 15.03 -3.67 5.37
C ARG A 37 16.29 -3.24 4.62
N ARG A 38 16.58 -3.88 3.49
CA ARG A 38 17.75 -3.56 2.67
C ARG A 38 17.51 -2.41 1.70
N LEU A 39 16.29 -2.30 1.18
CA LEU A 39 15.94 -1.34 0.14
C LEU A 39 15.49 0.01 0.69
N LEU A 40 14.83 0.02 1.85
CA LEU A 40 14.33 1.24 2.43
C LEU A 40 15.38 1.88 3.36
N PRO A 41 15.51 3.21 3.32
CA PRO A 41 16.42 3.90 4.21
C PRO A 41 15.95 3.81 5.66
N THR A 42 16.91 3.73 6.59
CA THR A 42 16.63 3.72 8.04
C THR A 42 15.96 5.02 8.48
N GLU A 43 16.37 6.14 7.87
CA GLU A 43 15.73 7.45 8.06
C GLU A 43 15.06 7.83 6.74
N GLY A 44 13.82 7.35 6.55
CA GLY A 44 13.11 7.50 5.29
C GLY A 44 12.47 8.86 5.09
N GLY A 45 12.05 9.51 6.16
CA GLY A 45 11.38 10.80 6.09
C GLY A 45 10.13 10.87 6.95
N GLN A 46 9.28 11.87 6.67
CA GLN A 46 8.08 12.11 7.47
C GLN A 46 6.89 11.28 7.00
N ARG A 47 6.64 11.22 5.69
CA ARG A 47 5.43 10.59 5.15
C ARG A 47 5.74 9.58 4.06
N LEU A 48 5.18 8.38 4.21
CA LEU A 48 5.22 7.32 3.20
C LEU A 48 3.80 7.04 2.69
N LEU A 49 3.67 6.88 1.38
CA LEU A 49 2.44 6.37 0.76
C LEU A 49 2.60 4.88 0.46
N GLU A 50 1.77 4.05 1.07
CA GLU A 50 1.72 2.62 0.80
C GLU A 50 0.54 2.33 -0.12
N LEU A 51 0.82 2.05 -1.39
CA LEU A 51 -0.20 1.77 -2.40
C LEU A 51 -0.50 0.28 -2.47
N GLY A 52 -1.78 -0.05 -2.53
CA GLY A 52 -2.20 -1.44 -2.47
C GLY A 52 -1.92 -2.05 -1.10
N ALA A 53 -2.15 -1.28 -0.05
CA ALA A 53 -1.79 -1.64 1.32
C ALA A 53 -2.50 -2.89 1.82
N GLY A 54 -3.70 -3.18 1.31
CA GLY A 54 -4.49 -4.30 1.75
C GLY A 54 -4.79 -4.24 3.24
N ALA A 55 -4.60 -5.36 3.93
CA ALA A 55 -4.81 -5.46 5.37
C ALA A 55 -3.61 -4.98 6.21
N GLY A 56 -2.64 -4.29 5.60
CA GLY A 56 -1.53 -3.67 6.31
C GLY A 56 -0.41 -4.64 6.73
N ARG A 57 -0.22 -5.70 5.99
CA ARG A 57 0.79 -6.73 6.31
C ARG A 57 2.20 -6.16 6.39
N ASN A 58 2.58 -5.31 5.44
CA ASN A 58 3.92 -4.73 5.39
C ASN A 58 4.05 -3.40 6.17
N THR A 59 2.95 -2.79 6.54
CA THR A 59 2.93 -1.44 7.13
C THR A 59 3.84 -1.28 8.35
N PRO A 60 3.89 -2.23 9.30
CA PRO A 60 4.78 -2.12 10.45
C PRO A 60 6.27 -2.13 10.09
N ARG A 61 6.61 -2.54 8.87
CA ARG A 61 8.00 -2.65 8.41
C ARG A 61 8.60 -1.32 7.95
N TYR A 62 7.78 -0.27 7.83
CA TYR A 62 8.20 1.05 7.37
C TYR A 62 8.60 1.96 8.53
N ALA A 63 9.51 1.47 9.38
CA ALA A 63 9.89 2.15 10.62
C ALA A 63 10.62 3.48 10.40
N GLY A 64 11.21 3.67 9.23
CA GLY A 64 11.94 4.91 8.89
C GLY A 64 11.05 6.13 8.61
N TYR A 65 9.71 5.96 8.60
CA TYR A 65 8.78 7.03 8.29
C TYR A 65 7.89 7.33 9.49
N GLY A 66 7.69 8.62 9.76
CA GLY A 66 6.90 9.06 10.91
C GLY A 66 5.41 8.84 10.74
N HIS A 67 4.92 8.97 9.50
CA HIS A 67 3.50 8.78 9.17
C HIS A 67 3.35 7.95 7.90
N ILE A 68 2.39 7.02 7.90
CA ILE A 68 2.12 6.15 6.76
C ILE A 68 0.66 6.32 6.35
N VAL A 69 0.46 6.63 5.07
CA VAL A 69 -0.87 6.64 4.46
C VAL A 69 -1.05 5.31 3.74
N LEU A 70 -1.99 4.50 4.23
CA LEU A 70 -2.36 3.24 3.60
C LEU A 70 -3.47 3.51 2.59
N LEU A 71 -3.17 3.27 1.32
CA LEU A 71 -4.14 3.45 0.25
C LEU A 71 -4.50 2.09 -0.37
N ASP A 72 -5.77 1.85 -0.49
CA ASP A 72 -6.29 0.69 -1.21
C ASP A 72 -7.64 1.03 -1.83
N TYR A 73 -7.99 0.36 -2.90
CA TYR A 73 -9.32 0.50 -3.49
C TYR A 73 -10.38 -0.17 -2.64
N SER A 74 -10.03 -1.23 -1.91
CA SER A 74 -10.95 -2.04 -1.11
C SER A 74 -11.08 -1.48 0.31
N GLU A 75 -12.26 -0.97 0.65
CA GLU A 75 -12.58 -0.54 2.01
C GLU A 75 -12.52 -1.72 3.00
N THR A 76 -12.90 -2.91 2.56
CA THR A 76 -12.84 -4.13 3.40
C THR A 76 -11.42 -4.42 3.85
N GLN A 77 -10.46 -4.34 2.94
CA GLN A 77 -9.04 -4.54 3.26
C GLN A 77 -8.54 -3.48 4.23
N LEU A 78 -8.90 -2.22 4.02
CA LEU A 78 -8.49 -1.12 4.91
C LEU A 78 -9.09 -1.25 6.30
N GLN A 79 -10.32 -1.74 6.41
CA GLN A 79 -10.93 -2.02 7.72
C GLN A 79 -10.14 -3.11 8.47
N GLN A 80 -9.71 -4.15 7.77
CA GLN A 80 -8.85 -5.19 8.35
C GLN A 80 -7.51 -4.60 8.80
N ALA A 81 -6.93 -3.71 8.00
CA ALA A 81 -5.69 -3.02 8.38
C ALA A 81 -5.89 -2.21 9.66
N ARG A 82 -6.98 -1.45 9.76
CA ARG A 82 -7.28 -0.66 10.96
C ARG A 82 -7.46 -1.53 12.19
N GLN A 83 -8.09 -2.70 12.05
CA GLN A 83 -8.23 -3.65 13.14
C GLN A 83 -6.89 -4.18 13.64
N ARG A 84 -5.94 -4.38 12.72
CA ARG A 84 -4.61 -4.89 13.06
C ARG A 84 -3.68 -3.82 13.61
N LEU A 85 -3.69 -2.63 13.02
CA LEU A 85 -2.74 -1.55 13.30
C LEU A 85 -3.27 -0.52 14.30
N GLY A 86 -4.59 -0.39 14.39
CA GLY A 86 -5.26 0.53 15.30
C GLY A 86 -5.42 1.95 14.75
N ASP A 87 -5.97 2.82 15.58
CA ASP A 87 -6.23 4.23 15.26
C ASP A 87 -5.13 5.14 15.82
N SER A 88 -3.89 4.79 15.55
CA SER A 88 -2.73 5.60 15.93
C SER A 88 -2.61 6.83 15.03
N ASN A 89 -2.06 7.93 15.56
CA ASN A 89 -1.74 9.12 14.77
C ASN A 89 -0.70 8.83 13.66
N ARG A 90 -0.06 7.67 13.71
CA ARG A 90 0.93 7.25 12.72
C ARG A 90 0.31 6.81 11.41
N TYR A 91 -0.95 6.36 11.41
CA TYR A 91 -1.57 5.75 10.24
C TYR A 91 -2.80 6.54 9.78
N THR A 92 -2.93 6.68 8.46
CA THR A 92 -4.15 7.18 7.81
C THR A 92 -4.59 6.16 6.77
N TYR A 93 -5.87 5.85 6.73
CA TYR A 93 -6.44 4.84 5.83
C TYR A 93 -7.28 5.56 4.78
N VAL A 94 -6.94 5.38 3.50
CA VAL A 94 -7.59 6.08 2.39
C VAL A 94 -8.04 5.08 1.33
N ALA A 95 -9.36 4.99 1.12
CA ALA A 95 -9.93 4.22 0.03
C ALA A 95 -9.94 5.10 -1.22
N ALA A 96 -9.17 4.74 -2.23
CA ALA A 96 -9.05 5.54 -3.44
C ALA A 96 -8.55 4.72 -4.63
N ASP A 97 -8.76 5.26 -5.82
CA ASP A 97 -8.30 4.71 -7.08
C ASP A 97 -6.85 5.15 -7.34
N ILE A 98 -5.97 4.18 -7.59
CA ILE A 98 -4.56 4.44 -7.86
C ILE A 98 -4.34 5.30 -9.12
N TYR A 99 -5.27 5.28 -10.05
CA TYR A 99 -5.19 6.10 -11.26
C TYR A 99 -5.61 7.54 -11.06
N ARG A 100 -6.09 7.89 -9.87
CA ARG A 100 -6.52 9.25 -9.48
C ARG A 100 -6.23 9.46 -8.00
N LEU A 101 -4.95 9.64 -7.67
CA LEU A 101 -4.55 9.81 -6.27
C LEU A 101 -5.05 11.15 -5.73
N PRO A 102 -5.73 11.15 -4.57
CA PRO A 102 -6.35 12.35 -3.99
C PRO A 102 -5.36 13.15 -3.14
N PHE A 103 -4.14 13.36 -3.64
CA PHE A 103 -3.10 14.05 -2.88
C PHE A 103 -2.48 15.18 -3.70
N MET A 104 -2.03 16.21 -3.02
CA MET A 104 -1.30 17.30 -3.64
C MET A 104 0.08 16.82 -4.10
N PRO A 105 0.64 17.44 -5.18
CA PRO A 105 2.01 17.15 -5.59
C PRO A 105 3.00 17.32 -4.43
N GLY A 106 3.98 16.40 -4.34
CA GLY A 106 5.03 16.50 -3.33
C GLY A 106 4.58 16.17 -1.91
N SER A 107 3.45 15.49 -1.72
CA SER A 107 2.91 15.19 -0.39
C SER A 107 3.71 14.14 0.37
N PHE A 108 4.51 13.32 -0.31
CA PHE A 108 5.19 12.17 0.30
C PHE A 108 6.70 12.19 0.06
N ASP A 109 7.45 11.65 1.02
CA ASP A 109 8.89 11.45 0.93
C ASP A 109 9.26 10.13 0.28
N GLY A 110 8.33 9.20 0.23
CA GLY A 110 8.52 7.90 -0.38
C GLY A 110 7.19 7.21 -0.65
N ALA A 111 7.25 6.16 -1.48
CA ALA A 111 6.09 5.34 -1.78
C ALA A 111 6.51 3.89 -1.92
N THR A 112 5.64 2.98 -1.50
CA THR A 112 5.81 1.55 -1.71
C THR A 112 4.63 0.98 -2.46
N MET A 113 4.92 0.00 -3.32
CA MET A 113 3.92 -0.69 -4.11
C MET A 113 4.36 -2.15 -4.24
N ILE A 114 3.87 -2.99 -3.34
CA ILE A 114 4.33 -4.37 -3.21
C ILE A 114 3.21 -5.30 -3.66
N ARG A 115 3.53 -6.19 -4.61
CA ARG A 115 2.58 -7.15 -5.20
C ARG A 115 1.32 -6.49 -5.75
N THR A 116 1.44 -5.27 -6.25
CA THR A 116 0.32 -4.46 -6.71
C THR A 116 0.44 -4.13 -8.19
N LEU A 117 1.63 -3.78 -8.65
CA LEU A 117 1.84 -3.26 -10.00
C LEU A 117 1.43 -4.26 -11.09
N HIS A 118 1.66 -5.55 -10.87
CA HIS A 118 1.32 -6.59 -11.83
C HIS A 118 -0.20 -6.79 -12.01
N HIS A 119 -1.00 -6.25 -11.10
CA HIS A 119 -2.47 -6.25 -11.22
C HIS A 119 -3.00 -5.02 -11.97
N MET A 120 -2.13 -4.06 -12.30
CA MET A 120 -2.55 -2.82 -12.94
C MET A 120 -2.74 -3.02 -14.45
N ALA A 121 -3.90 -2.65 -14.96
CA ALA A 121 -4.17 -2.66 -16.40
C ALA A 121 -3.33 -1.64 -17.15
N ASP A 122 -2.99 -0.53 -16.50
CA ASP A 122 -2.15 0.55 -17.05
C ASP A 122 -1.09 0.94 -16.02
N ALA A 123 -0.04 0.11 -15.91
CA ALA A 123 1.04 0.35 -14.96
C ALA A 123 1.75 1.70 -15.16
N PRO A 124 2.06 2.15 -16.40
CA PRO A 124 2.67 3.47 -16.61
C PRO A 124 1.83 4.61 -16.04
N ARG A 125 0.52 4.56 -16.18
CA ARG A 125 -0.38 5.59 -15.64
C ARG A 125 -0.37 5.59 -14.11
N ALA A 126 -0.38 4.41 -13.49
CA ALA A 126 -0.28 4.29 -12.04
C ALA A 126 1.03 4.87 -11.52
N LEU A 127 2.14 4.54 -12.16
CA LEU A 127 3.47 5.05 -11.78
C LEU A 127 3.58 6.56 -11.97
N ASP A 128 2.94 7.12 -13.00
CA ASP A 128 2.91 8.57 -13.21
C ASP A 128 2.15 9.29 -12.08
N GLN A 129 1.05 8.70 -11.61
CA GLN A 129 0.33 9.22 -10.45
C GLN A 129 1.22 9.24 -9.21
N VAL A 130 1.97 8.17 -8.97
CA VAL A 130 2.91 8.09 -7.83
C VAL A 130 3.98 9.15 -7.95
N ARG A 131 4.57 9.32 -9.14
CA ARG A 131 5.59 10.35 -9.38
C ARG A 131 5.09 11.74 -9.03
N GLN A 132 3.85 12.05 -9.36
CA GLN A 132 3.28 13.38 -9.11
C GLN A 132 3.15 13.71 -7.62
N VAL A 133 2.95 12.72 -6.76
CA VAL A 133 2.79 12.94 -5.32
C VAL A 133 4.10 12.86 -4.53
N LEU A 134 5.17 12.43 -5.17
CA LEU A 134 6.53 12.46 -4.62
C LEU A 134 7.22 13.81 -4.96
#